data_a7f7dc016ce9a2b1464ab7ea0a1546cb
#
_entry.id   a7f7dc016ce9a2b1464ab7ea0a1546cb
#
_cell.length_a   1.000
_cell.length_b   1.000
_cell.length_c   1.000
_cell.angle_alpha   90.00
_cell.angle_beta   90.00
_cell.angle_gamma   90.00
#
_symmetry.space_group_name_H-M   'P 1'
#
loop_
_entity.id
_entity.type
_entity.pdbx_description
1 polymer ?
#
loop_
_entity_poly.entity_id
_entity_poly.type
_entity_poly.pdbx_seq_one_letter_code
_entity_poly.pdbx_strand_id
1 'polypeptide(L)'
;MRYLNGGDSPRIGLVGKGIVYDSGGYSIKTTPGMKNMFDDMGGAAAVIGAMTAVADQRLRANVIGVIAACENKIAADAYVPGDIIGSMSGKTIEVI
;
A
#
# COMPACT_ATOMS: atom_id res chain seq x y z
N MET A 1 -1.45 -10.55 7.79
CA MET A 1 -1.66 -10.47 9.26
C MET A 1 -2.66 -11.54 9.67
N ARG A 2 -2.51 -12.11 10.87
CA ARG A 2 -3.42 -13.17 11.37
C ARG A 2 -3.74 -12.91 12.83
N TYR A 3 -5.02 -12.96 13.17
CA TYR A 3 -5.53 -12.92 14.54
C TYR A 3 -6.50 -14.10 14.72
N LEU A 4 -6.19 -15.03 15.60
CA LEU A 4 -6.95 -16.26 15.78
C LEU A 4 -7.32 -16.43 17.26
N ASN A 5 -8.45 -15.87 17.65
CA ASN A 5 -8.97 -15.94 19.04
C ASN A 5 -10.44 -16.42 19.09
N GLY A 6 -10.95 -16.94 17.96
CA GLY A 6 -12.35 -17.34 17.81
C GLY A 6 -12.59 -18.85 17.94
N GLY A 7 -11.57 -19.66 18.30
CA GLY A 7 -11.70 -21.11 18.35
C GLY A 7 -12.14 -21.67 16.99
N ASP A 8 -13.21 -22.47 16.99
CA ASP A 8 -13.76 -23.10 15.78
C ASP A 8 -14.64 -22.18 14.92
N SER A 9 -14.75 -20.90 15.27
CA SER A 9 -15.52 -19.93 14.49
C SER A 9 -14.93 -19.74 13.09
N PRO A 10 -15.76 -19.42 12.07
CA PRO A 10 -15.29 -19.13 10.72
C PRO A 10 -14.23 -18.04 10.69
N ARG A 11 -13.37 -18.09 9.67
CA ARG A 11 -12.37 -17.05 9.43
C ARG A 11 -12.96 -15.92 8.61
N ILE A 12 -12.69 -14.68 9.03
CA ILE A 12 -13.06 -13.43 8.32
C ILE A 12 -11.82 -12.97 7.56
N GLY A 13 -11.94 -12.73 6.26
CA GLY A 13 -10.90 -12.14 5.44
C GLY A 13 -11.12 -10.64 5.27
N LEU A 14 -10.10 -9.84 5.58
CA LEU A 14 -10.04 -8.42 5.27
C LEU A 14 -8.99 -8.21 4.19
N VAL A 15 -9.36 -7.57 3.08
CA VAL A 15 -8.44 -7.34 1.95
C VAL A 15 -8.37 -5.85 1.69
N GLY A 16 -7.16 -5.30 1.63
CA GLY A 16 -6.91 -3.87 1.40
C GLY A 16 -5.96 -3.61 0.24
N LYS A 17 -6.29 -2.63 -0.60
CA LYS A 17 -5.40 -2.11 -1.63
C LYS A 17 -4.22 -1.40 -0.97
N GLY A 18 -2.99 -1.76 -1.35
CA GLY A 18 -1.75 -1.25 -0.79
C GLY A 18 -0.76 -0.80 -1.85
N ILE A 19 -1.23 -0.06 -2.87
CA ILE A 19 -0.35 0.46 -3.92
C ILE A 19 0.52 1.57 -3.33
N VAL A 20 1.84 1.34 -3.28
CA VAL A 20 2.79 2.30 -2.70
C VAL A 20 3.17 3.41 -3.66
N TYR A 21 2.96 3.20 -4.96
CA TYR A 21 2.93 4.25 -5.99
C TYR A 21 2.05 3.82 -7.16
N ASP A 22 1.10 4.66 -7.58
CA ASP A 22 0.18 4.37 -8.68
C ASP A 22 0.36 5.34 -9.86
N SER A 23 1.13 4.93 -10.85
CA SER A 23 1.26 5.65 -12.11
C SER A 23 0.04 5.49 -13.04
N GLY A 24 -0.87 4.58 -12.71
CA GLY A 24 -1.95 4.14 -13.60
C GLY A 24 -1.56 2.95 -14.49
N GLY A 25 -0.28 2.59 -14.56
CA GLY A 25 0.22 1.53 -15.43
C GLY A 25 -0.02 1.85 -16.90
N TYR A 26 -0.54 0.93 -17.68
CA TYR A 26 -0.83 1.17 -19.11
C TYR A 26 -1.93 2.21 -19.34
N SER A 27 -2.81 2.45 -18.37
CA SER A 27 -3.75 3.58 -18.34
C SER A 27 -3.12 4.74 -17.57
N ILE A 28 -2.02 5.24 -18.11
CA ILE A 28 -1.14 6.22 -17.45
C ILE A 28 -1.90 7.47 -17.02
N LYS A 29 -1.70 7.87 -15.78
CA LYS A 29 -2.26 9.12 -15.24
C LYS A 29 -1.56 10.32 -15.86
N THR A 30 -2.23 11.47 -15.88
CA THR A 30 -1.58 12.75 -16.20
C THR A 30 -0.59 13.13 -15.10
N THR A 31 0.41 13.96 -15.39
CA THR A 31 1.37 14.43 -14.40
C THR A 31 0.72 15.04 -13.15
N PRO A 32 -0.29 15.92 -13.24
CA PRO A 32 -1.01 16.39 -12.04
C PRO A 32 -1.73 15.29 -11.27
N GLY A 33 -2.29 14.29 -11.98
CA GLY A 33 -2.99 13.16 -11.37
C GLY A 33 -2.05 12.14 -10.73
N MET A 34 -0.76 12.19 -11.03
CA MET A 34 0.25 11.26 -10.54
C MET A 34 0.99 11.78 -9.29
N LYS A 35 1.03 13.10 -9.10
CA LYS A 35 1.89 13.81 -8.14
C LYS A 35 1.84 13.29 -6.71
N ASN A 36 0.68 12.81 -6.23
CA ASN A 36 0.51 12.34 -4.84
C ASN A 36 0.18 10.84 -4.77
N MET A 37 0.47 10.07 -5.82
CA MET A 37 0.08 8.66 -5.88
C MET A 37 0.98 7.71 -5.05
N PHE A 38 1.87 8.24 -4.24
CA PHE A 38 2.57 7.50 -3.18
C PHE A 38 1.68 7.20 -1.96
N ASP A 39 0.46 7.73 -1.92
CA ASP A 39 -0.51 7.54 -0.83
C ASP A 39 -1.69 6.60 -1.19
N ASP A 40 -1.62 5.88 -2.32
CA ASP A 40 -2.69 5.00 -2.80
C ASP A 40 -2.77 3.68 -2.01
N MET A 41 -2.67 3.78 -0.70
CA MET A 41 -2.66 2.66 0.23
C MET A 41 -3.71 2.78 1.35
N GLY A 42 -4.72 3.62 1.17
CA GLY A 42 -5.77 3.82 2.18
C GLY A 42 -6.51 2.54 2.54
N GLY A 43 -6.72 1.63 1.59
CA GLY A 43 -7.32 0.31 1.84
C GLY A 43 -6.44 -0.56 2.75
N ALA A 44 -5.13 -0.59 2.51
CA ALA A 44 -4.17 -1.30 3.37
C ALA A 44 -4.12 -0.68 4.78
N ALA A 45 -4.11 0.64 4.88
CA ALA A 45 -4.15 1.35 6.17
C ALA A 45 -5.41 1.00 6.97
N ALA A 46 -6.57 0.95 6.33
CA ALA A 46 -7.82 0.53 6.96
C ALA A 46 -7.76 -0.90 7.49
N VAL A 47 -7.19 -1.85 6.72
CA VAL A 47 -7.02 -3.24 7.15
C VAL A 47 -6.04 -3.33 8.33
N ILE A 48 -4.93 -2.61 8.30
CA ILE A 48 -3.95 -2.59 9.41
C ILE A 48 -4.63 -2.05 10.66
N GLY A 49 -5.32 -0.91 10.58
CA GLY A 49 -6.04 -0.32 11.70
C GLY A 49 -7.12 -1.26 12.28
N ALA A 50 -7.89 -1.91 11.42
CA ALA A 50 -8.89 -2.89 11.84
C ALA A 50 -8.25 -4.08 12.56
N MET A 51 -7.14 -4.64 12.04
CA MET A 51 -6.43 -5.75 12.68
C MET A 51 -5.86 -5.36 14.04
N THR A 52 -5.35 -4.12 14.17
CA THR A 52 -4.89 -3.57 15.45
C THR A 52 -6.04 -3.49 16.45
N ALA A 53 -7.17 -2.91 16.05
CA ALA A 53 -8.34 -2.78 16.90
C ALA A 53 -8.91 -4.13 17.37
N VAL A 54 -8.97 -5.12 16.45
CA VAL A 54 -9.39 -6.50 16.76
C VAL A 54 -8.49 -7.13 17.82
N ALA A 55 -7.18 -6.94 17.70
CA ALA A 55 -6.20 -7.48 18.64
C ALA A 55 -6.26 -6.79 20.01
N ASP A 56 -6.31 -5.47 20.03
CA ASP A 56 -6.35 -4.66 21.27
C ASP A 56 -7.61 -4.93 22.08
N GLN A 57 -8.75 -5.07 21.41
CA GLN A 57 -10.04 -5.38 22.05
C GLN A 57 -10.18 -6.87 22.39
N ARG A 58 -9.23 -7.71 22.02
CA ARG A 58 -9.25 -9.18 22.25
C ARG A 58 -10.55 -9.83 21.78
N LEU A 59 -11.04 -9.45 20.61
CA LEU A 59 -12.32 -9.96 20.07
C LEU A 59 -12.28 -11.47 19.92
N ARG A 60 -13.39 -12.15 20.21
CA ARG A 60 -13.55 -13.60 19.96
C ARG A 60 -13.85 -13.83 18.48
N ALA A 61 -12.84 -13.69 17.63
CA ALA A 61 -12.95 -13.85 16.19
C ALA A 61 -11.65 -14.41 15.60
N ASN A 62 -11.74 -15.03 14.42
CA ASN A 62 -10.61 -15.42 13.60
C ASN A 62 -10.55 -14.50 12.39
N VAL A 63 -9.54 -13.63 12.32
CA VAL A 63 -9.41 -12.61 11.27
C VAL A 63 -8.08 -12.76 10.55
N ILE A 64 -8.12 -12.68 9.22
CA ILE A 64 -6.95 -12.69 8.35
C ILE A 64 -6.96 -11.40 7.55
N GLY A 65 -5.98 -10.53 7.77
CA GLY A 65 -5.76 -9.32 6.99
C GLY A 65 -4.75 -9.56 5.88
N VAL A 66 -5.11 -9.24 4.66
CA VAL A 66 -4.26 -9.30 3.46
C VAL A 66 -4.16 -7.94 2.83
N ILE A 67 -2.94 -7.49 2.58
CA ILE A 67 -2.66 -6.26 1.84
C ILE A 67 -1.69 -6.59 0.70
N ALA A 68 -1.98 -6.09 -0.50
CA ALA A 68 -1.11 -6.21 -1.65
C ALA A 68 -0.26 -4.94 -1.74
N ALA A 69 0.91 -4.94 -1.09
CA ALA A 69 1.86 -3.84 -1.15
C ALA A 69 2.73 -3.99 -2.40
N CYS A 70 2.44 -3.20 -3.43
CA CYS A 70 3.18 -3.21 -4.69
C CYS A 70 3.12 -1.84 -5.35
N GLU A 71 3.93 -1.64 -6.39
CA GLU A 71 3.88 -0.47 -7.26
C GLU A 71 3.08 -0.79 -8.53
N ASN A 72 2.31 0.18 -9.01
CA ASN A 72 1.69 0.15 -10.33
C ASN A 72 2.49 1.04 -11.28
N LYS A 73 3.55 0.49 -11.84
CA LYS A 73 4.47 1.16 -12.78
C LYS A 73 4.44 0.49 -14.16
N ILE A 74 4.87 1.21 -15.20
CA ILE A 74 5.03 0.66 -16.54
C ILE A 74 6.22 -0.31 -16.59
N ALA A 75 7.31 0.02 -15.87
CA ALA A 75 8.50 -0.80 -15.74
C ALA A 75 9.07 -0.69 -14.32
N ALA A 76 9.77 -1.73 -13.86
CA ALA A 76 10.33 -1.78 -12.52
C ALA A 76 11.38 -0.69 -12.25
N ASP A 77 12.08 -0.26 -13.30
CA ASP A 77 13.13 0.75 -13.28
C ASP A 77 12.66 2.14 -13.72
N ALA A 78 11.34 2.32 -13.94
CA ALA A 78 10.79 3.62 -14.28
C ALA A 78 10.86 4.59 -13.09
N TYR A 79 11.29 5.82 -13.35
CA TYR A 79 11.20 6.91 -12.38
C TYR A 79 9.76 7.38 -12.23
N VAL A 80 9.42 7.84 -11.03
CA VAL A 80 8.11 8.40 -10.72
C VAL A 80 8.26 9.68 -9.91
N PRO A 81 7.28 10.60 -9.94
CA PRO A 81 7.30 11.79 -9.09
C PRO A 81 7.51 11.42 -7.61
N GLY A 82 8.44 12.14 -6.97
CA GLY A 82 8.89 11.88 -5.59
C GLY A 82 10.16 11.03 -5.48
N ASP A 83 10.61 10.41 -6.56
CA ASP A 83 11.90 9.70 -6.56
C ASP A 83 13.06 10.71 -6.43
N ILE A 84 14.09 10.32 -5.69
CA ILE A 84 15.33 11.08 -5.54
C ILE A 84 16.45 10.34 -6.25
N ILE A 85 17.00 10.96 -7.28
CA ILE A 85 18.10 10.38 -8.07
C ILE A 85 19.40 11.13 -7.87
N GLY A 86 20.52 10.39 -7.91
CA GLY A 86 21.86 10.98 -7.85
C GLY A 86 22.36 11.40 -9.23
N SER A 87 22.96 12.60 -9.31
CA SER A 87 23.65 13.04 -10.52
C SER A 87 25.14 12.75 -10.46
N MET A 88 25.82 12.76 -11.61
CA MET A 88 27.27 12.60 -11.69
C MET A 88 28.04 13.71 -10.94
N SER A 89 27.46 14.89 -10.72
CA SER A 89 28.04 15.97 -9.95
C SER A 89 27.93 15.79 -8.43
N GLY A 90 27.34 14.70 -7.96
CA GLY A 90 27.10 14.41 -6.54
C GLY A 90 25.87 15.11 -5.95
N LYS A 91 25.11 15.85 -6.77
CA LYS A 91 23.85 16.46 -6.34
C LYS A 91 22.69 15.46 -6.47
N THR A 92 21.68 15.63 -5.64
CA THR A 92 20.42 14.91 -5.76
C THR A 92 19.42 15.71 -6.58
N ILE A 93 18.55 15.00 -7.30
CA ILE A 93 17.52 15.56 -8.16
C ILE A 93 16.20 14.89 -7.76
N GLU A 94 15.19 15.69 -7.41
CA GLU A 94 13.84 15.19 -7.20
C GLU A 94 13.11 15.13 -8.55
N VAL A 95 12.45 14.00 -8.80
CA VAL A 95 11.55 13.85 -9.94
C VAL A 95 10.20 14.48 -9.60
N ILE A 96 9.73 15.44 -10.42
CA ILE A 96 8.49 16.19 -10.19
C ILE A 96 7.50 16.07 -11.35
#